data_4e87bc5cb54d22d6023da58ff4f8e1a0
#
_entry.id   4e87bc5cb54d22d6023da58ff4f8e1a0
#
_cell.length_a   1.000
_cell.length_b   1.000
_cell.length_c   1.000
_cell.angle_alpha   90.00
_cell.angle_beta   90.00
_cell.angle_gamma   90.00
#
_symmetry.space_group_name_H-M   'P 1'
#
loop_
_entity.id
_entity.type
_entity.pdbx_description
1 polymer ?
#
loop_
_entity_poly.entity_id
_entity_poly.type
_entity_poly.pdbx_seq_one_letter_code
_entity_poly.pdbx_strand_id
1 'polypeptide(L)'
;MCIRDRLFTSALSGDKDCGGVVNLPLFSGEPVVGLDAGRPMLVRTPDAKLTFPNFARSLVAGAMTSLKIGMDILAKEHVQIDKLLGHGGYFKTPVAGQTILSAALKAPISVMETAGEGGPWGMALLAAYRVNRQADETLEDYLNARVFAGAKGSTIRADAADEAGLDAYTARFHQALSAEKAAIADMD
;
A
#
# COMPACT_ATOMS: atom_id res chain seq x y z
N MET A 1 -7.94 21.04 3.49
CA MET A 1 -7.12 19.82 3.33
C MET A 1 -6.80 19.24 4.70
N CYS A 2 -7.16 17.99 4.95
CA CYS A 2 -6.93 17.37 6.27
C CYS A 2 -5.46 16.97 6.47
N ILE A 3 -5.08 16.61 7.71
CA ILE A 3 -3.69 16.22 8.05
C ILE A 3 -3.22 15.05 7.18
N ARG A 4 -4.08 14.04 6.96
CA ARG A 4 -3.79 12.91 6.09
C ARG A 4 -3.44 13.36 4.68
N ASP A 5 -4.25 14.22 4.06
CA ASP A 5 -4.01 14.68 2.69
C ASP A 5 -2.70 15.43 2.57
N ARG A 6 -2.34 16.24 3.59
CA ARG A 6 -1.04 16.93 3.65
C ARG A 6 0.12 15.95 3.69
N LEU A 7 0.01 14.89 4.51
CA LEU A 7 1.04 13.86 4.61
C LEU A 7 1.22 13.13 3.27
N PHE A 8 0.14 12.64 2.68
CA PHE A 8 0.20 11.91 1.41
C PHE A 8 0.68 12.80 0.25
N THR A 9 0.21 14.04 0.17
CA THR A 9 0.68 14.99 -0.84
C THR A 9 2.16 15.33 -0.67
N SER A 10 2.62 15.52 0.58
CA SER A 10 4.04 15.72 0.86
C SER A 10 4.89 14.51 0.49
N ALA A 11 4.39 13.30 0.74
CA ALA A 11 5.09 12.06 0.37
C ALA A 11 5.40 11.97 -1.13
N LEU A 12 4.55 12.54 -2.00
CA LEU A 12 4.81 12.59 -3.44
C LEU A 12 6.01 13.46 -3.82
N SER A 13 6.28 14.51 -3.05
CA SER A 13 7.39 15.44 -3.30
C SER A 13 8.72 15.00 -2.66
N GLY A 14 8.72 13.91 -1.90
CA GLY A 14 9.94 13.33 -1.35
C GLY A 14 10.80 12.63 -2.40
N ASP A 15 12.08 12.48 -2.08
CA ASP A 15 13.01 11.68 -2.90
C ASP A 15 12.42 10.27 -3.11
N LYS A 16 12.56 9.72 -4.31
CA LYS A 16 11.90 8.46 -4.70
C LYS A 16 12.24 7.28 -3.79
N ASP A 17 13.43 7.30 -3.21
CA ASP A 17 13.97 6.33 -2.26
C ASP A 17 13.84 6.77 -0.78
N CYS A 18 13.01 7.79 -0.51
CA CYS A 18 12.84 8.41 0.81
C CYS A 18 14.10 9.10 1.36
N GLY A 19 15.09 9.41 0.52
CA GLY A 19 16.30 10.13 0.90
C GLY A 19 17.09 9.47 2.04
N GLY A 20 17.15 8.14 2.09
CA GLY A 20 17.85 7.39 3.15
C GLY A 20 17.08 7.26 4.47
N VAL A 21 15.82 7.70 4.54
CA VAL A 21 14.95 7.52 5.72
C VAL A 21 14.16 6.23 5.57
N VAL A 22 14.23 5.33 6.56
CA VAL A 22 13.55 4.04 6.58
C VAL A 22 12.63 3.97 7.79
N ASN A 23 11.34 3.71 7.56
CA ASN A 23 10.37 3.46 8.60
C ASN A 23 10.05 1.96 8.66
N LEU A 24 10.20 1.37 9.83
CA LEU A 24 9.84 -0.01 10.15
C LEU A 24 8.55 0.03 11.01
N PRO A 25 7.35 -0.08 10.42
CA PRO A 25 6.09 0.05 11.15
C PRO A 25 5.65 -1.30 11.74
N LEU A 26 6.59 -2.02 12.37
CA LEU A 26 6.37 -3.39 12.85
C LEU A 26 5.93 -3.38 14.32
N PHE A 27 4.65 -3.07 14.56
CA PHE A 27 4.09 -2.91 15.90
C PHE A 27 3.93 -4.23 16.66
N SER A 28 3.56 -5.31 15.97
CA SER A 28 3.25 -6.62 16.59
C SER A 28 3.94 -7.80 15.91
N GLY A 29 4.97 -7.51 15.15
CA GLY A 29 5.63 -8.50 14.31
C GLY A 29 5.13 -8.49 12.87
N GLU A 30 5.79 -9.25 12.01
CA GLU A 30 5.47 -9.40 10.60
C GLU A 30 5.99 -10.74 10.09
N PRO A 31 5.10 -11.74 9.95
CA PRO A 31 5.50 -13.09 9.55
C PRO A 31 6.24 -13.15 8.20
N VAL A 32 5.91 -12.26 7.25
CA VAL A 32 6.54 -12.26 5.93
C VAL A 32 8.03 -11.91 5.97
N VAL A 33 8.49 -11.29 7.05
CA VAL A 33 9.91 -11.03 7.32
C VAL A 33 10.47 -11.84 8.50
N GLY A 34 9.70 -12.82 9.00
CA GLY A 34 10.11 -13.74 10.04
C GLY A 34 10.24 -13.09 11.42
N LEU A 35 9.32 -12.22 11.77
CA LEU A 35 9.27 -11.54 13.08
C LEU A 35 7.95 -11.86 13.78
N ASP A 36 8.03 -12.42 15.00
CA ASP A 36 6.87 -12.74 15.86
C ASP A 36 6.50 -11.59 16.80
N ALA A 37 7.34 -10.59 16.92
CA ALA A 37 7.13 -9.36 17.69
C ALA A 37 7.69 -8.17 16.91
N GLY A 38 7.43 -6.95 17.36
CA GLY A 38 7.94 -5.74 16.70
C GLY A 38 8.30 -4.63 17.68
N ARG A 39 9.19 -3.76 17.24
CA ARG A 39 9.57 -2.50 17.89
C ARG A 39 9.60 -1.42 16.81
N PRO A 40 8.47 -0.71 16.56
CA PRO A 40 8.41 0.24 15.46
C PRO A 40 9.49 1.31 15.59
N MET A 41 10.27 1.50 14.54
CA MET A 41 11.39 2.41 14.55
C MET A 41 11.57 3.19 13.26
N LEU A 42 12.28 4.32 13.36
CA LEU A 42 12.75 5.10 12.23
C LEU A 42 14.27 5.05 12.18
N VAL A 43 14.81 4.52 11.10
CA VAL A 43 16.26 4.39 10.88
C VAL A 43 16.67 5.34 9.76
N ARG A 44 17.89 5.86 9.83
CA ARG A 44 18.46 6.75 8.81
C ARG A 44 19.86 6.30 8.43
N THR A 45 20.18 6.42 7.14
CA THR A 45 21.59 6.34 6.71
C THR A 45 22.37 7.57 7.19
N PRO A 46 23.70 7.52 7.31
CA PRO A 46 24.51 8.68 7.76
C PRO A 46 24.34 9.94 6.91
N ASP A 47 24.05 9.77 5.61
CA ASP A 47 23.84 10.81 4.61
C ASP A 47 22.36 11.12 4.35
N ALA A 48 21.46 10.60 5.18
CA ALA A 48 20.03 10.75 4.98
C ALA A 48 19.56 12.21 5.01
N LYS A 49 18.72 12.55 4.06
CA LYS A 49 18.06 13.85 3.97
C LYS A 49 16.74 13.82 4.75
N LEU A 50 16.81 14.09 6.05
CA LEU A 50 15.60 14.14 6.91
C LEU A 50 14.81 15.42 6.65
N THR A 51 14.01 15.40 5.59
CA THR A 51 12.99 16.41 5.29
C THR A 51 11.62 15.89 5.62
N PHE A 52 10.62 16.76 5.80
CA PHE A 52 9.24 16.32 6.02
C PHE A 52 8.70 15.49 4.84
N PRO A 53 8.94 15.85 3.56
CA PRO A 53 8.55 15.00 2.43
C PRO A 53 9.15 13.59 2.47
N ASN A 54 10.45 13.47 2.76
CA ASN A 54 11.12 12.17 2.86
C ASN A 54 10.60 11.34 4.05
N PHE A 55 10.39 11.98 5.19
CA PHE A 55 9.76 11.35 6.34
C PHE A 55 8.35 10.86 6.00
N ALA A 56 7.49 11.72 5.43
CA ALA A 56 6.13 11.35 5.03
C ALA A 56 6.12 10.19 4.00
N ARG A 57 7.03 10.24 3.01
CA ARG A 57 7.17 9.16 2.02
C ARG A 57 7.63 7.85 2.67
N SER A 58 8.55 7.89 3.65
CA SER A 58 9.02 6.69 4.34
C SER A 58 7.92 6.02 5.17
N LEU A 59 6.99 6.78 5.76
CA LEU A 59 5.83 6.23 6.46
C LEU A 59 4.91 5.45 5.51
N VAL A 60 4.63 6.05 4.34
CA VAL A 60 3.78 5.41 3.32
C VAL A 60 4.48 4.20 2.69
N ALA A 61 5.76 4.32 2.34
CA ALA A 61 6.55 3.24 1.77
C ALA A 61 6.71 2.07 2.75
N GLY A 62 7.03 2.35 4.02
CA GLY A 62 7.18 1.34 5.06
C GLY A 62 5.91 0.51 5.26
N ALA A 63 4.74 1.16 5.24
CA ALA A 63 3.46 0.46 5.33
C ALA A 63 3.19 -0.48 4.14
N MET A 64 3.80 -0.22 2.96
CA MET A 64 3.61 -1.02 1.76
C MET A 64 4.70 -2.07 1.56
N THR A 65 5.79 -2.02 2.33
CA THR A 65 6.95 -2.90 2.09
C THR A 65 6.65 -4.37 2.40
N SER A 66 5.92 -4.67 3.46
CA SER A 66 5.49 -6.06 3.76
C SER A 66 4.63 -6.62 2.62
N LEU A 67 3.71 -5.81 2.08
CA LEU A 67 2.91 -6.21 0.93
C LEU A 67 3.79 -6.45 -0.30
N LYS A 68 4.77 -5.58 -0.58
CA LYS A 68 5.74 -5.78 -1.66
C LYS A 68 6.50 -7.10 -1.50
N ILE A 69 7.00 -7.40 -0.32
CA ILE A 69 7.72 -8.65 -0.05
C ILE A 69 6.82 -9.86 -0.32
N GLY A 70 5.56 -9.81 0.10
CA GLY A 70 4.57 -10.85 -0.20
C GLY A 70 4.33 -10.99 -1.71
N MET A 71 4.24 -9.90 -2.44
CA MET A 71 4.09 -9.90 -3.91
C MET A 71 5.32 -10.47 -4.62
N ASP A 72 6.52 -10.20 -4.10
CA ASP A 72 7.77 -10.78 -4.64
C ASP A 72 7.79 -12.32 -4.48
N ILE A 73 7.15 -12.86 -3.44
CA ILE A 73 6.94 -14.32 -3.26
C ILE A 73 6.01 -14.85 -4.37
N LEU A 74 4.87 -14.19 -4.60
CA LEU A 74 3.93 -14.58 -5.67
C LEU A 74 4.59 -14.52 -7.05
N ALA A 75 5.43 -13.54 -7.30
CA ALA A 75 6.18 -13.43 -8.56
C ALA A 75 7.14 -14.62 -8.78
N LYS A 76 7.76 -15.13 -7.71
CA LYS A 76 8.60 -16.35 -7.78
C LYS A 76 7.79 -17.60 -8.11
N GLU A 77 6.54 -17.64 -7.70
CA GLU A 77 5.59 -18.71 -8.04
C GLU A 77 4.94 -18.50 -9.43
N HIS A 78 5.45 -17.55 -10.22
CA HIS A 78 4.95 -17.21 -11.57
C HIS A 78 3.47 -16.77 -11.61
N VAL A 79 2.94 -16.25 -10.51
CA VAL A 79 1.59 -15.67 -10.49
C VAL A 79 1.62 -14.34 -11.24
N GLN A 80 0.82 -14.24 -12.29
CA GLN A 80 0.65 -13.00 -13.04
C GLN A 80 -0.50 -12.19 -12.45
N ILE A 81 -0.27 -10.90 -12.29
CA ILE A 81 -1.26 -9.95 -11.77
C ILE A 81 -1.47 -8.87 -12.82
N ASP A 82 -2.63 -8.93 -13.48
CA ASP A 82 -2.97 -7.97 -14.54
C ASP A 82 -3.42 -6.62 -13.98
N LYS A 83 -4.08 -6.64 -12.82
CA LYS A 83 -4.69 -5.45 -12.22
C LYS A 83 -4.88 -5.60 -10.72
N LEU A 84 -4.65 -4.52 -10.00
CA LEU A 84 -4.95 -4.42 -8.58
C LEU A 84 -6.03 -3.37 -8.34
N LEU A 85 -7.00 -3.71 -7.50
CA LEU A 85 -8.07 -2.81 -7.09
C LEU A 85 -7.78 -2.32 -5.67
N GLY A 86 -7.63 -0.99 -5.53
CA GLY A 86 -7.41 -0.33 -4.24
C GLY A 86 -8.72 0.09 -3.58
N HIS A 87 -8.89 -0.27 -2.31
CA HIS A 87 -10.03 0.12 -1.49
C HIS A 87 -9.58 0.62 -0.11
N GLY A 88 -10.43 1.42 0.52
CA GLY A 88 -10.22 1.88 1.89
C GLY A 88 -9.60 3.27 2.03
N GLY A 89 -9.38 3.66 3.28
CA GLY A 89 -8.95 5.02 3.64
C GLY A 89 -7.60 5.46 3.08
N TYR A 90 -6.72 4.52 2.76
CA TYR A 90 -5.44 4.77 2.10
C TYR A 90 -5.60 5.51 0.77
N PHE A 91 -6.65 5.21 0.01
CA PHE A 91 -6.93 5.78 -1.31
C PHE A 91 -7.81 7.04 -1.29
N LYS A 92 -8.20 7.54 -0.10
CA LYS A 92 -9.00 8.77 0.01
C LYS A 92 -8.25 10.04 -0.46
N THR A 93 -6.91 10.02 -0.45
CA THR A 93 -6.11 11.09 -1.05
C THR A 93 -5.75 10.68 -2.48
N PRO A 94 -6.29 11.36 -3.49
CA PRO A 94 -6.06 10.99 -4.88
C PRO A 94 -4.57 10.98 -5.25
N VAL A 95 -4.21 10.11 -6.21
CA VAL A 95 -2.87 9.98 -6.82
C VAL A 95 -1.82 9.40 -5.87
N ALA A 96 -1.61 9.99 -4.69
CA ALA A 96 -0.45 9.71 -3.85
C ALA A 96 -0.35 8.24 -3.43
N GLY A 97 -1.42 7.69 -2.86
CA GLY A 97 -1.46 6.29 -2.46
C GLY A 97 -1.30 5.33 -3.64
N GLN A 98 -2.00 5.63 -4.75
CA GLN A 98 -1.91 4.81 -5.97
C GLN A 98 -0.49 4.79 -6.53
N THR A 99 0.17 5.95 -6.63
CA THR A 99 1.53 6.06 -7.20
C THR A 99 2.54 5.27 -6.36
N ILE A 100 2.56 5.48 -5.05
CA ILE A 100 3.52 4.79 -4.17
C ILE A 100 3.25 3.28 -4.13
N LEU A 101 1.99 2.87 -4.07
CA LEU A 101 1.64 1.44 -4.10
C LEU A 101 1.97 0.82 -5.47
N SER A 102 1.67 1.51 -6.58
CA SER A 102 2.02 1.04 -7.92
C SER A 102 3.53 0.86 -8.09
N ALA A 103 4.34 1.79 -7.55
CA ALA A 103 5.78 1.68 -7.55
C ALA A 103 6.28 0.47 -6.73
N ALA A 104 5.69 0.24 -5.56
CA ALA A 104 6.06 -0.88 -4.70
C ALA A 104 5.72 -2.24 -5.35
N LEU A 105 4.55 -2.37 -5.97
CA LEU A 105 4.04 -3.63 -6.52
C LEU A 105 4.34 -3.83 -8.01
N LYS A 106 4.89 -2.82 -8.69
CA LYS A 106 5.19 -2.81 -10.13
C LYS A 106 3.98 -3.18 -11.00
N ALA A 107 2.79 -2.81 -10.54
CA ALA A 107 1.52 -3.13 -11.19
C ALA A 107 0.60 -1.90 -11.23
N PRO A 108 -0.30 -1.79 -12.21
CA PRO A 108 -1.30 -0.73 -12.23
C PRO A 108 -2.27 -0.85 -11.04
N ILE A 109 -2.52 0.26 -10.36
CA ILE A 109 -3.48 0.33 -9.26
C ILE A 109 -4.71 1.10 -9.72
N SER A 110 -5.84 0.44 -9.73
CA SER A 110 -7.14 1.04 -10.04
C SER A 110 -7.91 1.33 -8.76
N VAL A 111 -8.48 2.51 -8.67
CA VAL A 111 -9.29 2.97 -7.53
C VAL A 111 -10.59 3.53 -8.07
N MET A 112 -11.71 2.99 -7.59
CA MET A 112 -13.05 3.44 -7.97
C MET A 112 -13.46 4.65 -7.12
N GLU A 113 -14.38 5.47 -7.60
CA GLU A 113 -14.90 6.64 -6.85
C GLU A 113 -15.49 6.25 -5.48
N THR A 114 -16.02 5.03 -5.37
CA THR A 114 -16.59 4.45 -4.13
C THR A 114 -15.56 3.80 -3.22
N ALA A 115 -14.29 3.75 -3.60
CA ALA A 115 -13.27 2.97 -2.91
C ALA A 115 -12.97 3.44 -1.47
N GLY A 116 -13.27 4.69 -1.14
CA GLY A 116 -13.01 5.25 0.19
C GLY A 116 -13.76 4.55 1.34
N GLU A 117 -14.88 3.89 1.05
CA GLU A 117 -15.75 3.23 2.04
C GLU A 117 -15.93 1.72 1.73
N GLY A 118 -14.89 1.07 1.22
CA GLY A 118 -14.93 -0.28 0.66
C GLY A 118 -15.61 -1.35 1.50
N GLY A 119 -15.32 -1.43 2.81
CA GLY A 119 -15.91 -2.41 3.71
C GLY A 119 -17.42 -2.23 3.90
N PRO A 120 -17.89 -1.11 4.44
CA PRO A 120 -19.31 -0.84 4.62
C PRO A 120 -20.11 -0.90 3.32
N TRP A 121 -19.53 -0.39 2.23
CA TRP A 121 -20.16 -0.42 0.91
C TRP A 121 -20.29 -1.85 0.38
N GLY A 122 -19.26 -2.68 0.52
CA GLY A 122 -19.31 -4.09 0.14
C GLY A 122 -20.41 -4.87 0.90
N MET A 123 -20.53 -4.64 2.21
CA MET A 123 -21.61 -5.24 3.01
C MET A 123 -22.99 -4.78 2.56
N ALA A 124 -23.15 -3.50 2.23
CA ALA A 124 -24.42 -2.97 1.69
C ALA A 124 -24.76 -3.60 0.34
N LEU A 125 -23.78 -3.83 -0.55
CA LEU A 125 -23.98 -4.50 -1.82
C LEU A 125 -24.41 -5.96 -1.65
N LEU A 126 -23.82 -6.71 -0.72
CA LEU A 126 -24.25 -8.08 -0.43
C LEU A 126 -25.68 -8.12 0.10
N ALA A 127 -26.06 -7.20 0.97
CA ALA A 127 -27.43 -7.08 1.45
C ALA A 127 -28.40 -6.73 0.29
N ALA A 128 -28.02 -5.77 -0.56
CA ALA A 128 -28.82 -5.38 -1.73
C ALA A 128 -28.98 -6.54 -2.72
N TYR A 129 -27.91 -7.28 -3.00
CA TYR A 129 -27.97 -8.48 -3.83
C TYR A 129 -28.95 -9.50 -3.25
N ARG A 130 -28.83 -9.78 -1.94
CA ARG A 130 -29.71 -10.78 -1.29
C ARG A 130 -31.20 -10.46 -1.44
N VAL A 131 -31.56 -9.19 -1.45
CA VAL A 131 -32.96 -8.73 -1.54
C VAL A 131 -33.43 -8.58 -2.99
N ASN A 132 -32.56 -8.11 -3.90
CA ASN A 132 -32.96 -7.64 -5.23
C ASN A 132 -32.53 -8.57 -6.38
N ARG A 133 -31.82 -9.67 -6.10
CA ARG A 133 -31.37 -10.59 -7.15
C ARG A 133 -32.56 -11.26 -7.82
N GLN A 134 -32.47 -11.52 -9.12
CA GLN A 134 -33.39 -12.37 -9.83
C GLN A 134 -33.12 -13.86 -9.55
N ALA A 135 -34.07 -14.73 -9.91
CA ALA A 135 -33.80 -16.16 -9.88
C ALA A 135 -32.63 -16.45 -10.82
N ASP A 136 -31.69 -17.26 -10.35
CA ASP A 136 -30.50 -17.66 -11.09
C ASP A 136 -29.46 -16.56 -11.39
N GLU A 137 -29.67 -15.31 -10.94
CA GLU A 137 -28.68 -14.22 -11.07
C GLU A 137 -27.53 -14.44 -10.09
N THR A 138 -26.31 -14.56 -10.60
CA THR A 138 -25.11 -14.66 -9.75
C THR A 138 -24.74 -13.31 -9.15
N LEU A 139 -23.94 -13.30 -8.07
CA LEU A 139 -23.41 -12.06 -7.50
C LEU A 139 -22.59 -11.28 -8.53
N GLU A 140 -21.82 -11.98 -9.34
CA GLU A 140 -20.98 -11.38 -10.38
C GLU A 140 -21.85 -10.66 -11.42
N ASP A 141 -22.90 -11.31 -11.94
CA ASP A 141 -23.82 -10.72 -12.90
C ASP A 141 -24.53 -9.49 -12.33
N TYR A 142 -25.01 -9.59 -11.09
CA TYR A 142 -25.64 -8.47 -10.39
C TYR A 142 -24.70 -7.27 -10.24
N LEU A 143 -23.47 -7.51 -9.81
CA LEU A 143 -22.47 -6.45 -9.62
C LEU A 143 -22.08 -5.82 -10.97
N ASN A 144 -21.82 -6.60 -11.99
CA ASN A 144 -21.44 -6.11 -13.30
C ASN A 144 -22.56 -5.33 -13.98
N ALA A 145 -23.80 -5.83 -13.93
CA ALA A 145 -24.92 -5.21 -14.61
C ALA A 145 -25.48 -3.97 -13.88
N ARG A 146 -25.48 -3.96 -12.54
CA ARG A 146 -26.22 -2.93 -11.77
C ARG A 146 -25.33 -2.00 -10.96
N VAL A 147 -24.13 -2.45 -10.59
CA VAL A 147 -23.25 -1.67 -9.71
C VAL A 147 -22.09 -1.06 -10.49
N PHE A 148 -21.42 -1.87 -11.28
CA PHE A 148 -20.19 -1.47 -11.98
C PHE A 148 -20.38 -1.07 -13.43
N ALA A 149 -21.60 -1.23 -14.02
CA ALA A 149 -21.88 -0.92 -15.41
C ALA A 149 -21.51 0.52 -15.85
N GLY A 150 -21.54 1.48 -14.92
CA GLY A 150 -21.16 2.88 -15.17
C GLY A 150 -20.09 3.39 -14.22
N ALA A 151 -19.42 2.50 -13.51
CA ALA A 151 -18.49 2.88 -12.46
C ALA A 151 -17.25 3.58 -13.04
N LYS A 152 -16.97 4.76 -12.50
CA LYS A 152 -15.77 5.54 -12.84
C LYS A 152 -14.67 5.27 -11.82
N GLY A 153 -13.44 5.38 -12.27
CA GLY A 153 -12.27 5.21 -11.44
C GLY A 153 -11.03 5.77 -12.11
N SER A 154 -9.95 5.80 -11.37
CA SER A 154 -8.62 6.15 -11.88
C SER A 154 -7.72 4.93 -11.84
N THR A 155 -6.85 4.80 -12.84
CA THR A 155 -5.79 3.78 -12.85
C THR A 155 -4.46 4.50 -12.98
N ILE A 156 -3.53 4.22 -12.08
CA ILE A 156 -2.18 4.79 -12.08
C ILE A 156 -1.17 3.65 -12.18
N ARG A 157 -0.21 3.82 -13.08
CA ARG A 157 1.03 3.07 -13.16
C ARG A 157 2.17 4.03 -12.79
N ALA A 158 2.97 3.66 -11.80
CA ALA A 158 4.17 4.42 -11.45
C ALA A 158 5.19 4.41 -12.58
N ASP A 159 6.03 5.41 -12.62
CA ASP A 159 7.16 5.46 -13.56
C ASP A 159 8.35 4.64 -13.06
N ALA A 160 9.33 4.42 -13.95
CA ALA A 160 10.52 3.63 -13.64
C ALA A 160 11.38 4.24 -12.52
N ALA A 161 11.35 5.56 -12.33
CA ALA A 161 12.11 6.23 -11.27
C ALA A 161 11.45 5.98 -9.90
N ASP A 162 10.12 6.00 -9.82
CA ASP A 162 9.40 5.63 -8.61
C ASP A 162 9.62 4.15 -8.26
N GLU A 163 9.57 3.24 -9.25
CA GLU A 163 9.82 1.81 -9.05
C GLU A 163 11.26 1.56 -8.52
N ALA A 164 12.27 2.16 -9.15
CA ALA A 164 13.67 2.05 -8.71
C ALA A 164 13.90 2.64 -7.31
N GLY A 165 13.26 3.76 -7.00
CA GLY A 165 13.30 4.37 -5.67
C GLY A 165 12.72 3.46 -4.59
N LEU A 166 11.59 2.81 -4.84
CA LEU A 166 10.99 1.86 -3.91
C LEU A 166 11.82 0.57 -3.77
N ASP A 167 12.49 0.12 -4.83
CA ASP A 167 13.43 -1.01 -4.73
C ASP A 167 14.61 -0.65 -3.81
N ALA A 168 15.21 0.53 -3.98
CA ALA A 168 16.28 1.02 -3.12
C ALA A 168 15.82 1.18 -1.66
N TYR A 169 14.61 1.69 -1.43
CA TYR A 169 14.01 1.76 -0.10
C TYR A 169 13.84 0.37 0.51
N THR A 170 13.29 -0.59 -0.24
CA THR A 170 13.06 -1.96 0.23
C THR A 170 14.36 -2.66 0.59
N ALA A 171 15.43 -2.45 -0.17
CA ALA A 171 16.74 -2.98 0.15
C ALA A 171 17.26 -2.46 1.52
N ARG A 172 17.10 -1.15 1.78
CA ARG A 172 17.46 -0.57 3.10
C ARG A 172 16.53 -1.07 4.20
N PHE A 173 15.25 -1.27 3.93
CA PHE A 173 14.31 -1.87 4.88
C PHE A 173 14.79 -3.26 5.32
N HIS A 174 15.18 -4.12 4.38
CA HIS A 174 15.73 -5.43 4.70
C HIS A 174 17.02 -5.34 5.55
N GLN A 175 17.92 -4.39 5.26
CA GLN A 175 19.12 -4.18 6.06
C GLN A 175 18.78 -3.74 7.49
N ALA A 176 17.76 -2.89 7.64
CA ALA A 176 17.33 -2.37 8.94
C ALA A 176 16.62 -3.42 9.82
N LEU A 177 16.16 -4.54 9.26
CA LEU A 177 15.55 -5.63 10.05
C LEU A 177 16.51 -6.25 11.08
N SER A 178 17.82 -6.14 10.89
CA SER A 178 18.80 -6.57 11.90
C SER A 178 18.72 -5.73 13.18
N ALA A 179 18.51 -4.42 13.04
CA ALA A 179 18.30 -3.52 14.19
C ALA A 179 16.95 -3.81 14.87
N GLU A 180 15.90 -4.09 14.10
CA GLU A 180 14.58 -4.48 14.62
C GLU A 180 14.68 -5.77 15.46
N LYS A 181 15.40 -6.80 14.96
CA LYS A 181 15.62 -8.05 15.69
C LYS A 181 16.38 -7.84 17.00
N ALA A 182 17.40 -6.98 16.99
CA ALA A 182 18.14 -6.63 18.20
C ALA A 182 17.23 -5.90 19.21
N ALA A 183 16.43 -4.93 18.72
CA ALA A 183 15.49 -4.22 19.57
C ALA A 183 14.42 -5.12 20.19
N ILE A 184 13.93 -6.11 19.44
CA ILE A 184 12.98 -7.12 19.96
C ILE A 184 13.63 -7.95 21.07
N ALA A 185 14.90 -8.31 20.94
CA ALA A 185 15.61 -9.14 21.91
C ALA A 185 15.99 -8.38 23.19
N ASP A 186 16.28 -7.07 23.09
CA ASP A 186 16.93 -6.30 24.14
C ASP A 186 16.01 -5.22 24.78
N MET A 187 14.86 -4.93 24.20
CA MET A 187 13.94 -3.89 24.68
C MET A 187 12.58 -4.50 25.05
N ASP A 188 12.19 -4.37 26.30
CA ASP A 188 10.87 -4.74 26.82
C ASP A 188 9.74 -3.81 26.33
#